data_b5e10cff34d6dcbf140d3224b69a1717
#
_entry.id   b5e10cff34d6dcbf140d3224b69a1717
#
_cell.length_a   1.000
_cell.length_b   1.000
_cell.length_c   1.000
_cell.angle_alpha   90.00
_cell.angle_beta   90.00
_cell.angle_gamma   90.00
#
_symmetry.space_group_name_H-M   'P 1'
#
loop_
_entity.id
_entity.type
_entity.pdbx_description
1 polymer ?
#
loop_
_entity_poly.entity_id
_entity_poly.type
_entity_poly.pdbx_seq_one_letter_code
_entity_poly.pdbx_strand_id
1 'polypeptide(L)'
;YEIRLSLVGSEMCIRDSASSVYVRNKKKACEYVGIRSLAYELPEETTEKKLLELIRELNDRTDVNGILVQLPLPKHIDEEKVLDSISPLKDVDGFHPQNVGALCIGKPGFVSCTPAGVIQLLKRSGIEIAGKECVVVGRSNIVGKPMALLLLRENGTVTVAHSRTKDLKEVTKRADILVVAVGKPKMITAEYVKEGAVVIDVGIHRNEENKLCGDVDFDSVEPVCSAITPVPGGVGPMTIAMLMNNCLESVSLQAVRG
;
A
#
# COMPACT_ATOMS: atom_id res chain seq x y z
N TYR A 1 15.49 -7.41 -22.27
CA TYR A 1 14.05 -7.27 -21.96
C TYR A 1 13.86 -5.95 -21.21
N GLU A 2 13.05 -5.06 -21.76
CA GLU A 2 12.74 -3.78 -21.12
C GLU A 2 11.40 -3.91 -20.39
N ILE A 3 11.41 -3.78 -19.06
CA ILE A 3 10.19 -3.81 -18.25
C ILE A 3 9.53 -2.44 -18.33
N ARG A 4 8.22 -2.38 -18.60
CA ARG A 4 7.47 -1.14 -18.70
C ARG A 4 6.31 -1.08 -17.72
N LEU A 5 6.30 -0.03 -16.92
CA LEU A 5 5.24 0.31 -15.97
C LEU A 5 4.45 1.51 -16.49
N SER A 6 3.15 1.35 -16.71
CA SER A 6 2.24 2.44 -17.03
C SER A 6 1.69 3.05 -15.74
N LEU A 7 2.09 4.29 -15.47
CA LEU A 7 1.57 5.09 -14.37
C LEU A 7 0.44 5.97 -14.91
N VAL A 8 -0.80 5.65 -14.55
CA VAL A 8 -1.98 6.44 -14.92
C VAL A 8 -2.40 7.28 -13.72
N GLY A 9 -2.52 8.60 -13.89
CA GLY A 9 -2.95 9.50 -12.84
C GLY A 9 -3.71 10.71 -13.38
N SER A 10 -4.64 11.25 -12.58
CA SER A 10 -5.26 12.54 -12.88
C SER A 10 -4.38 13.69 -12.40
N GLU A 11 -4.50 14.87 -13.04
CA GLU A 11 -3.79 16.08 -12.61
C GLU A 11 -4.10 16.44 -11.16
N MET A 12 -5.31 16.15 -10.65
CA MET A 12 -5.69 16.38 -9.26
C MET A 12 -4.85 15.53 -8.30
N CYS A 13 -4.59 14.26 -8.65
CA CYS A 13 -3.71 13.40 -7.85
C CYS A 13 -2.24 13.87 -7.85
N ILE A 14 -1.83 14.60 -8.90
CA ILE A 14 -0.45 15.09 -9.06
C ILE A 14 -0.28 16.47 -8.42
N ARG A 15 -1.32 17.28 -8.33
CA ARG A 15 -1.30 18.62 -7.71
C ARG A 15 -1.32 18.58 -6.18
N ASP A 16 -1.89 17.54 -5.56
CA ASP A 16 -1.70 17.34 -4.13
C ASP A 16 -0.22 17.07 -3.84
N SER A 17 0.35 17.91 -3.00
CA SER A 17 1.80 17.95 -2.75
C SER A 17 2.38 16.62 -2.23
N ALA A 18 1.58 15.80 -1.58
CA ALA A 18 1.98 14.47 -1.12
C ALA A 18 1.99 13.45 -2.27
N SER A 19 0.95 13.41 -3.08
CA SER A 19 0.83 12.51 -4.24
C SER A 19 1.86 12.83 -5.32
N SER A 20 2.16 14.09 -5.57
CA SER A 20 3.19 14.51 -6.55
C SER A 20 4.59 14.05 -6.17
N VAL A 21 4.93 14.12 -4.88
CA VAL A 21 6.20 13.58 -4.36
C VAL A 21 6.26 12.07 -4.54
N TYR A 22 5.13 11.39 -4.28
CA TYR A 22 5.05 9.93 -4.37
C TYR A 22 5.20 9.44 -5.82
N VAL A 23 4.50 10.05 -6.78
CA VAL A 23 4.64 9.75 -8.22
C VAL A 23 6.06 10.01 -8.70
N ARG A 24 6.66 11.13 -8.30
CA ARG A 24 8.06 11.44 -8.64
C ARG A 24 9.04 10.39 -8.10
N ASN A 25 8.83 9.94 -6.86
CA ASN A 25 9.68 8.90 -6.26
C ASN A 25 9.50 7.54 -6.95
N LYS A 26 8.27 7.20 -7.37
CA LYS A 26 8.02 6.00 -8.21
C LYS A 26 8.79 6.08 -9.54
N LYS A 27 8.70 7.22 -10.25
CA LYS A 27 9.45 7.42 -11.51
C LYS A 27 10.97 7.25 -11.31
N LYS A 28 11.54 7.88 -10.27
CA LYS A 28 12.96 7.74 -9.94
C LYS A 28 13.35 6.30 -9.58
N ALA A 29 12.50 5.58 -8.85
CA ALA A 29 12.76 4.18 -8.53
C ALA A 29 12.75 3.31 -9.79
N CYS A 30 11.82 3.55 -10.73
CA CYS A 30 11.81 2.88 -12.03
C CYS A 30 13.13 3.11 -12.77
N GLU A 31 13.58 4.36 -12.89
CA GLU A 31 14.85 4.71 -13.53
C GLU A 31 16.04 3.99 -12.87
N TYR A 32 16.09 3.97 -11.54
CA TYR A 32 17.16 3.35 -10.78
C TYR A 32 17.29 1.85 -11.02
N VAL A 33 16.17 1.14 -11.16
CA VAL A 33 16.15 -0.32 -11.38
C VAL A 33 16.02 -0.71 -12.85
N GLY A 34 16.04 0.24 -13.79
CA GLY A 34 15.97 -0.03 -15.23
C GLY A 34 14.55 -0.37 -15.75
N ILE A 35 13.50 0.03 -15.03
CA ILE A 35 12.11 -0.10 -15.48
C ILE A 35 11.72 1.17 -16.24
N ARG A 36 11.23 1.05 -17.45
CA ARG A 36 10.71 2.18 -18.21
C ARG A 36 9.34 2.59 -17.73
N SER A 37 9.23 3.78 -17.16
CA SER A 37 7.96 4.35 -16.72
C SER A 37 7.27 5.11 -17.87
N LEU A 38 6.02 4.75 -18.16
CA LEU A 38 5.12 5.47 -19.07
C LEU A 38 4.10 6.21 -18.20
N ALA A 39 4.19 7.53 -18.12
CA ALA A 39 3.26 8.33 -17.32
C ALA A 39 2.16 8.93 -18.21
N TYR A 40 0.92 8.74 -17.79
CA TYR A 40 -0.27 9.31 -18.38
C TYR A 40 -0.89 10.28 -17.37
N GLU A 41 -0.63 11.57 -17.57
CA GLU A 41 -1.18 12.65 -16.75
C GLU A 41 -2.47 13.11 -17.41
N LEU A 42 -3.62 12.80 -16.79
CA LEU A 42 -4.93 13.06 -17.35
C LEU A 42 -5.56 14.29 -16.69
N PRO A 43 -6.21 15.18 -17.46
CA PRO A 43 -6.99 16.28 -16.90
C PRO A 43 -8.04 15.81 -15.88
N GLU A 44 -8.34 16.65 -14.88
CA GLU A 44 -9.34 16.32 -13.84
C GLU A 44 -10.72 16.00 -14.43
N GLU A 45 -11.08 16.64 -15.55
CA GLU A 45 -12.35 16.48 -16.27
C GLU A 45 -12.40 15.19 -17.09
N THR A 46 -11.32 14.38 -17.10
CA THR A 46 -11.30 13.14 -17.87
C THR A 46 -12.45 12.24 -17.46
N THR A 47 -13.25 11.83 -18.44
CA THR A 47 -14.42 10.97 -18.21
C THR A 47 -13.98 9.55 -17.84
N GLU A 48 -14.78 8.85 -17.03
CA GLU A 48 -14.59 7.44 -16.72
C GLU A 48 -14.41 6.59 -17.99
N LYS A 49 -15.25 6.85 -19.01
CA LYS A 49 -15.16 6.15 -20.30
C LYS A 49 -13.78 6.25 -20.93
N LYS A 50 -13.20 7.46 -20.98
CA LYS A 50 -11.87 7.71 -21.56
C LYS A 50 -10.77 7.01 -20.75
N LEU A 51 -10.87 7.01 -19.41
CA LEU A 51 -9.92 6.30 -18.56
C LEU A 51 -9.99 4.78 -18.77
N LEU A 52 -11.20 4.21 -18.86
CA LEU A 52 -11.40 2.78 -19.14
C LEU A 52 -10.93 2.38 -20.54
N GLU A 53 -11.06 3.25 -21.55
CA GLU A 53 -10.52 3.03 -22.89
C GLU A 53 -8.99 2.97 -22.86
N LEU A 54 -8.35 3.90 -22.15
CA LEU A 54 -6.89 3.89 -21.97
C LEU A 54 -6.41 2.62 -21.26
N ILE A 55 -7.08 2.20 -20.19
CA ILE A 55 -6.71 0.97 -19.47
C ILE A 55 -6.86 -0.26 -20.37
N ARG A 56 -7.90 -0.33 -21.19
CA ARG A 56 -8.08 -1.41 -22.15
C ARG A 56 -6.94 -1.45 -23.18
N GLU A 57 -6.58 -0.30 -23.74
CA GLU A 57 -5.43 -0.19 -24.64
C GLU A 57 -4.15 -0.69 -23.97
N LEU A 58 -3.88 -0.29 -22.72
CA LEU A 58 -2.70 -0.73 -21.97
C LEU A 58 -2.73 -2.23 -21.62
N ASN A 59 -3.92 -2.78 -21.38
CA ASN A 59 -4.08 -4.23 -21.17
C ASN A 59 -3.70 -5.02 -22.43
N ASP A 60 -4.05 -4.54 -23.62
CA ASP A 60 -3.81 -5.22 -24.90
C ASP A 60 -2.35 -5.09 -25.37
N ARG A 61 -1.62 -4.11 -24.86
CA ARG A 61 -0.20 -3.89 -25.23
C ARG A 61 0.70 -4.95 -24.62
N THR A 62 1.40 -5.72 -25.46
CA THR A 62 2.39 -6.74 -25.05
C THR A 62 3.68 -6.16 -24.48
N ASP A 63 3.97 -4.89 -24.77
CA ASP A 63 5.15 -4.17 -24.28
C ASP A 63 4.91 -3.47 -22.93
N VAL A 64 3.69 -3.54 -22.35
CA VAL A 64 3.34 -3.03 -21.03
C VAL A 64 3.21 -4.20 -20.06
N ASN A 65 4.07 -4.24 -19.06
CA ASN A 65 4.09 -5.33 -18.06
C ASN A 65 3.28 -5.01 -16.80
N GLY A 66 3.19 -3.74 -16.41
CA GLY A 66 2.43 -3.32 -15.22
C GLY A 66 1.59 -2.09 -15.50
N ILE A 67 0.43 -2.03 -14.86
CA ILE A 67 -0.46 -0.86 -14.87
C ILE A 67 -0.72 -0.47 -13.42
N LEU A 68 -0.56 0.81 -13.14
CA LEU A 68 -0.86 1.42 -11.86
C LEU A 68 -1.75 2.62 -12.06
N VAL A 69 -2.88 2.66 -11.40
CA VAL A 69 -3.76 3.84 -11.35
C VAL A 69 -3.57 4.53 -10.01
N GLN A 70 -3.09 5.77 -10.04
CA GLN A 70 -2.84 6.54 -8.82
C GLN A 70 -4.14 6.96 -8.16
N LEU A 71 -4.35 6.51 -6.94
CA LEU A 71 -5.51 6.88 -6.11
C LEU A 71 -5.20 8.12 -5.23
N PRO A 72 -6.25 8.86 -4.79
CA PRO A 72 -7.68 8.69 -5.12
C PRO A 72 -8.03 9.22 -6.51
N LEU A 73 -9.11 8.70 -7.11
CA LEU A 73 -9.66 9.21 -8.36
C LEU A 73 -10.65 10.37 -8.11
N PRO A 74 -10.92 11.22 -9.13
CA PRO A 74 -11.99 12.21 -9.07
C PRO A 74 -13.34 11.56 -8.76
N LYS A 75 -14.21 12.26 -8.01
CA LYS A 75 -15.49 11.74 -7.51
C LYS A 75 -16.48 11.26 -8.57
N HIS A 76 -16.33 11.73 -9.82
CA HIS A 76 -17.19 11.33 -10.94
C HIS A 76 -16.74 10.04 -11.64
N ILE A 77 -15.65 9.43 -11.17
CA ILE A 77 -15.10 8.16 -11.68
C ILE A 77 -15.31 7.10 -10.61
N ASP A 78 -15.86 5.96 -10.99
CA ASP A 78 -16.00 4.79 -10.14
C ASP A 78 -14.66 4.07 -10.00
N GLU A 79 -14.05 4.18 -8.81
CA GLU A 79 -12.76 3.63 -8.50
C GLU A 79 -12.74 2.10 -8.59
N GLU A 80 -13.79 1.41 -8.10
CA GLU A 80 -13.88 -0.05 -8.14
C GLU A 80 -13.91 -0.54 -9.59
N LYS A 81 -14.73 0.07 -10.42
CA LYS A 81 -14.82 -0.27 -11.85
C LYS A 81 -13.51 -0.04 -12.61
N VAL A 82 -12.76 1.00 -12.25
CA VAL A 82 -11.45 1.28 -12.84
C VAL A 82 -10.45 0.19 -12.42
N LEU A 83 -10.35 -0.14 -11.14
CA LEU A 83 -9.45 -1.17 -10.64
C LEU A 83 -9.78 -2.55 -11.22
N ASP A 84 -11.06 -2.90 -11.33
CA ASP A 84 -11.54 -4.16 -11.91
C ASP A 84 -11.24 -4.27 -13.42
N SER A 85 -11.05 -3.14 -14.10
CA SER A 85 -10.73 -3.11 -15.54
C SER A 85 -9.26 -3.40 -15.85
N ILE A 86 -8.37 -3.33 -14.88
CA ILE A 86 -6.95 -3.66 -15.04
C ILE A 86 -6.80 -5.19 -15.15
N SER A 87 -6.01 -5.65 -16.13
CA SER A 87 -5.70 -7.09 -16.21
C SER A 87 -5.05 -7.57 -14.89
N PRO A 88 -5.54 -8.65 -14.27
CA PRO A 88 -4.93 -9.19 -13.04
C PRO A 88 -3.44 -9.50 -13.17
N LEU A 89 -2.95 -9.79 -14.38
CA LEU A 89 -1.53 -10.04 -14.68
C LEU A 89 -0.70 -8.77 -14.83
N LYS A 90 -1.35 -7.60 -14.85
CA LYS A 90 -0.71 -6.29 -14.95
C LYS A 90 -1.03 -5.38 -13.76
N ASP A 91 -1.86 -5.84 -12.83
CA ASP A 91 -2.24 -5.13 -11.60
C ASP A 91 -1.09 -5.17 -10.58
N VAL A 92 -0.06 -4.36 -10.82
CA VAL A 92 1.15 -4.36 -9.97
C VAL A 92 0.95 -3.72 -8.59
N ASP A 93 -0.17 -3.04 -8.36
CA ASP A 93 -0.57 -2.58 -7.00
C ASP A 93 -1.25 -3.69 -6.18
N GLY A 94 -1.75 -4.75 -6.82
CA GLY A 94 -2.39 -5.90 -6.17
C GLY A 94 -3.78 -5.59 -5.62
N PHE A 95 -4.56 -4.72 -6.30
CA PHE A 95 -5.90 -4.31 -5.87
C PHE A 95 -7.03 -5.04 -6.58
N HIS A 96 -6.74 -5.68 -7.72
CA HIS A 96 -7.74 -6.42 -8.49
C HIS A 96 -8.33 -7.58 -7.65
N PRO A 97 -9.66 -7.81 -7.67
CA PRO A 97 -10.33 -8.84 -6.87
C PRO A 97 -9.75 -10.24 -7.01
N GLN A 98 -9.24 -10.63 -8.19
CA GLN A 98 -8.57 -11.91 -8.37
C GLN A 98 -7.26 -12.01 -7.57
N ASN A 99 -6.46 -10.95 -7.51
CA ASN A 99 -5.23 -10.91 -6.72
C ASN A 99 -5.53 -10.92 -5.22
N VAL A 100 -6.53 -10.15 -4.79
CA VAL A 100 -7.01 -10.15 -3.40
C VAL A 100 -7.57 -11.52 -3.01
N GLY A 101 -8.35 -12.16 -3.88
CA GLY A 101 -8.85 -13.52 -3.67
C GLY A 101 -7.72 -14.55 -3.60
N ALA A 102 -6.72 -14.45 -4.47
CA ALA A 102 -5.52 -15.29 -4.46
C ALA A 102 -4.75 -15.16 -3.14
N LEU A 103 -4.56 -13.93 -2.64
CA LEU A 103 -3.95 -13.70 -1.33
C LEU A 103 -4.75 -14.38 -0.22
N CYS A 104 -6.07 -14.23 -0.21
CA CYS A 104 -6.96 -14.79 0.80
C CYS A 104 -6.86 -16.31 0.91
N ILE A 105 -6.70 -17.02 -0.22
CA ILE A 105 -6.65 -18.49 -0.27
C ILE A 105 -5.23 -19.05 -0.44
N GLY A 106 -4.19 -18.21 -0.29
CA GLY A 106 -2.79 -18.60 -0.38
C GLY A 106 -2.32 -19.02 -1.78
N LYS A 107 -2.96 -18.52 -2.84
CA LYS A 107 -2.56 -18.76 -4.24
C LYS A 107 -1.61 -17.68 -4.74
N PRO A 108 -0.82 -17.95 -5.80
CA PRO A 108 0.00 -16.95 -6.46
C PRO A 108 -0.85 -15.81 -7.04
N GLY A 109 -0.39 -14.59 -6.87
CA GLY A 109 -0.98 -13.35 -7.36
C GLY A 109 -0.25 -12.16 -6.79
N PHE A 110 -0.47 -10.97 -7.33
CA PHE A 110 0.12 -9.76 -6.78
C PHE A 110 -0.44 -9.43 -5.41
N VAL A 111 0.43 -8.95 -4.55
CA VAL A 111 0.08 -8.53 -3.20
C VAL A 111 0.17 -7.01 -3.12
N SER A 112 -0.78 -6.38 -2.44
CA SER A 112 -0.74 -4.93 -2.21
C SER A 112 0.62 -4.48 -1.67
N CYS A 113 1.21 -3.48 -2.34
CA CYS A 113 2.60 -3.08 -2.14
C CYS A 113 2.89 -2.61 -0.70
N THR A 114 2.00 -1.82 -0.10
CA THR A 114 2.19 -1.30 1.26
C THR A 114 2.21 -2.41 2.31
N PRO A 115 1.22 -3.31 2.38
CA PRO A 115 1.26 -4.45 3.29
C PRO A 115 2.44 -5.38 3.06
N ALA A 116 2.80 -5.65 1.80
CA ALA A 116 3.99 -6.44 1.47
C ALA A 116 5.27 -5.77 1.99
N GLY A 117 5.37 -4.45 1.86
CA GLY A 117 6.47 -3.65 2.40
C GLY A 117 6.59 -3.74 3.93
N VAL A 118 5.46 -3.72 4.64
CA VAL A 118 5.42 -3.91 6.10
C VAL A 118 5.98 -5.28 6.49
N ILE A 119 5.57 -6.36 5.81
CA ILE A 119 6.11 -7.70 6.08
C ILE A 119 7.63 -7.74 5.85
N GLN A 120 8.12 -7.11 4.78
CA GLN A 120 9.56 -7.03 4.52
C GLN A 120 10.30 -6.22 5.59
N LEU A 121 9.73 -5.13 6.09
CA LEU A 121 10.31 -4.37 7.20
C LEU A 121 10.44 -5.25 8.44
N LEU A 122 9.37 -5.92 8.87
CA LEU A 122 9.39 -6.81 10.04
C LEU A 122 10.46 -7.89 9.89
N LYS A 123 10.45 -8.64 8.79
CA LYS A 123 11.40 -9.74 8.54
C LYS A 123 12.84 -9.26 8.50
N ARG A 124 13.14 -8.15 7.80
CA ARG A 124 14.50 -7.63 7.68
C ARG A 124 15.02 -6.97 8.94
N SER A 125 14.13 -6.57 9.84
CA SER A 125 14.46 -6.09 11.19
C SER A 125 14.59 -7.23 12.21
N GLY A 126 14.48 -8.49 11.79
CA GLY A 126 14.58 -9.64 12.69
C GLY A 126 13.39 -9.80 13.63
N ILE A 127 12.24 -9.17 13.30
CA ILE A 127 11.03 -9.23 14.11
C ILE A 127 10.23 -10.48 13.69
N GLU A 128 10.09 -11.42 14.61
CA GLU A 128 9.31 -12.63 14.41
C GLU A 128 7.81 -12.32 14.49
N ILE A 129 7.05 -12.80 13.51
CA ILE A 129 5.59 -12.60 13.43
C ILE A 129 4.86 -13.85 13.94
N ALA A 130 5.43 -15.03 13.75
CA ALA A 130 4.81 -16.29 14.13
C ALA A 130 4.49 -16.34 15.64
N GLY A 131 3.25 -16.67 15.96
CA GLY A 131 2.76 -16.75 17.35
C GLY A 131 2.54 -15.41 18.06
N LYS A 132 2.75 -14.27 17.38
CA LYS A 132 2.52 -12.93 17.95
C LYS A 132 1.07 -12.49 17.83
N GLU A 133 0.61 -11.74 18.84
CA GLU A 133 -0.65 -10.99 18.78
C GLU A 133 -0.45 -9.76 17.88
N CYS A 134 -1.08 -9.78 16.70
CA CYS A 134 -1.00 -8.72 15.71
C CYS A 134 -2.33 -7.96 15.67
N VAL A 135 -2.30 -6.65 15.86
CA VAL A 135 -3.49 -5.81 15.72
C VAL A 135 -3.31 -4.86 14.53
N VAL A 136 -4.25 -4.91 13.59
CA VAL A 136 -4.31 -3.98 12.47
C VAL A 136 -5.43 -2.98 12.72
N VAL A 137 -5.10 -1.70 12.89
CA VAL A 137 -6.08 -0.63 13.04
C VAL A 137 -6.32 0.00 11.68
N GLY A 138 -7.44 -0.37 11.08
CA GLY A 138 -7.83 -0.03 9.71
C GLY A 138 -8.33 -1.25 8.94
N ARG A 139 -9.30 -1.03 8.02
CA ARG A 139 -9.90 -2.12 7.23
C ARG A 139 -10.14 -1.77 5.77
N SER A 140 -9.31 -0.90 5.22
CA SER A 140 -9.39 -0.56 3.80
C SER A 140 -9.06 -1.78 2.92
N ASN A 141 -9.59 -1.79 1.70
CA ASN A 141 -9.29 -2.85 0.73
C ASN A 141 -7.82 -2.83 0.28
N ILE A 142 -7.21 -1.64 0.29
CA ILE A 142 -5.84 -1.44 -0.22
C ILE A 142 -4.75 -1.68 0.83
N VAL A 143 -5.05 -1.57 2.14
CA VAL A 143 -4.06 -1.74 3.22
C VAL A 143 -4.55 -2.67 4.32
N GLY A 144 -5.63 -2.31 5.04
CA GLY A 144 -6.01 -2.99 6.28
C GLY A 144 -6.33 -4.47 6.11
N LYS A 145 -7.19 -4.82 5.15
CA LYS A 145 -7.54 -6.21 4.85
C LYS A 145 -6.34 -7.03 4.36
N PRO A 146 -5.59 -6.59 3.31
CA PRO A 146 -4.42 -7.33 2.87
C PRO A 146 -3.31 -7.42 3.94
N MET A 147 -3.16 -6.41 4.80
CA MET A 147 -2.22 -6.48 5.92
C MET A 147 -2.58 -7.61 6.90
N ALA A 148 -3.85 -7.72 7.26
CA ALA A 148 -4.33 -8.79 8.14
C ALA A 148 -4.10 -10.18 7.53
N LEU A 149 -4.37 -10.34 6.24
CA LEU A 149 -4.14 -11.60 5.53
C LEU A 149 -2.65 -11.96 5.47
N LEU A 150 -1.76 -10.98 5.26
CA LEU A 150 -0.32 -11.23 5.23
C LEU A 150 0.23 -11.60 6.61
N LEU A 151 -0.19 -10.92 7.68
CA LEU A 151 0.22 -11.28 9.04
C LEU A 151 -0.29 -12.68 9.41
N LEU A 152 -1.52 -13.04 9.02
CA LEU A 152 -2.05 -14.39 9.18
C LEU A 152 -1.21 -15.43 8.41
N ARG A 153 -0.82 -15.13 7.17
CA ARG A 153 0.06 -15.98 6.35
C ARG A 153 1.44 -16.21 6.98
N GLU A 154 1.92 -15.23 7.75
CA GLU A 154 3.17 -15.33 8.52
C GLU A 154 2.95 -15.97 9.91
N ASN A 155 1.81 -16.64 10.13
CA ASN A 155 1.43 -17.33 11.37
C ASN A 155 1.24 -16.41 12.60
N GLY A 156 0.92 -15.13 12.39
CA GLY A 156 0.46 -14.23 13.45
C GLY A 156 -0.99 -14.49 13.85
N THR A 157 -1.34 -14.23 15.11
CA THR A 157 -2.75 -14.15 15.56
C THR A 157 -3.26 -12.75 15.29
N VAL A 158 -4.26 -12.58 14.41
CA VAL A 158 -4.59 -11.26 13.88
C VAL A 158 -5.95 -10.77 14.33
N THR A 159 -5.99 -9.58 14.90
CA THR A 159 -7.20 -8.82 15.18
C THR A 159 -7.27 -7.58 14.29
N VAL A 160 -8.42 -7.35 13.63
CA VAL A 160 -8.67 -6.14 12.85
C VAL A 160 -9.58 -5.21 13.63
N ALA A 161 -9.09 -4.02 13.94
CA ALA A 161 -9.83 -2.95 14.62
C ALA A 161 -10.18 -1.81 13.64
N HIS A 162 -11.25 -1.09 13.89
CA HIS A 162 -11.75 -0.04 13.03
C HIS A 162 -12.59 1.00 13.80
N SER A 163 -13.13 2.00 13.13
CA SER A 163 -13.91 3.10 13.72
C SER A 163 -15.16 2.69 14.53
N ARG A 164 -15.61 1.44 14.40
CA ARG A 164 -16.74 0.90 15.19
C ARG A 164 -16.29 -0.11 16.25
N THR A 165 -14.98 -0.30 16.43
CA THR A 165 -14.44 -1.15 17.50
C THR A 165 -14.70 -0.47 18.84
N LYS A 166 -15.32 -1.18 19.77
CA LYS A 166 -15.48 -0.74 21.15
C LYS A 166 -14.14 -0.88 21.87
N ASP A 167 -13.88 0.02 22.79
CA ASP A 167 -12.69 -0.01 23.66
C ASP A 167 -11.38 -0.26 22.87
N LEU A 168 -11.17 0.57 21.83
CA LEU A 168 -10.02 0.44 20.91
C LEU A 168 -8.69 0.34 21.65
N LYS A 169 -8.51 1.08 22.75
CA LYS A 169 -7.28 1.02 23.57
C LYS A 169 -7.04 -0.37 24.14
N GLU A 170 -8.08 -1.03 24.66
CA GLU A 170 -7.96 -2.39 25.19
C GLU A 170 -7.61 -3.42 24.11
N VAL A 171 -8.11 -3.20 22.90
CA VAL A 171 -7.77 -4.06 21.74
C VAL A 171 -6.33 -3.86 21.33
N THR A 172 -5.89 -2.61 21.19
CA THR A 172 -4.53 -2.30 20.69
C THR A 172 -3.45 -2.61 21.71
N LYS A 173 -3.70 -2.49 23.01
CA LYS A 173 -2.78 -2.85 24.08
C LYS A 173 -2.42 -4.34 24.16
N ARG A 174 -3.15 -5.21 23.48
CA ARG A 174 -2.78 -6.63 23.40
C ARG A 174 -1.71 -6.92 22.37
N ALA A 175 -1.48 -5.98 21.45
CA ALA A 175 -0.62 -6.18 20.30
C ALA A 175 0.86 -6.30 20.68
N ASP A 176 1.49 -7.38 20.26
CA ASP A 176 2.94 -7.47 20.15
C ASP A 176 3.43 -6.71 18.92
N ILE A 177 2.61 -6.75 17.83
CA ILE A 177 2.80 -6.00 16.60
C ILE A 177 1.53 -5.20 16.32
N LEU A 178 1.64 -3.88 16.34
CA LEU A 178 0.56 -2.94 16.06
C LEU A 178 0.79 -2.27 14.70
N VAL A 179 -0.11 -2.50 13.75
CA VAL A 179 -0.08 -1.82 12.44
C VAL A 179 -1.20 -0.81 12.37
N VAL A 180 -0.87 0.46 12.12
CA VAL A 180 -1.82 1.58 12.13
C VAL A 180 -2.00 2.13 10.72
N ALA A 181 -3.24 2.08 10.21
CA ALA A 181 -3.63 2.55 8.88
C ALA A 181 -5.05 3.14 8.91
N VAL A 182 -5.22 4.21 9.68
CA VAL A 182 -6.54 4.84 9.96
C VAL A 182 -6.80 6.12 9.17
N GLY A 183 -5.75 6.71 8.61
CA GLY A 183 -5.85 7.97 7.86
C GLY A 183 -6.18 9.18 8.74
N LYS A 184 -5.73 9.19 10.00
CA LYS A 184 -5.96 10.27 10.97
C LYS A 184 -4.64 10.63 11.66
N PRO A 185 -4.14 11.86 11.46
CA PRO A 185 -2.86 12.29 12.03
C PRO A 185 -2.81 12.10 13.53
N LYS A 186 -1.73 11.47 14.02
CA LYS A 186 -1.41 11.32 15.46
C LYS A 186 -2.53 10.75 16.34
N MET A 187 -3.43 9.94 15.76
CA MET A 187 -4.56 9.37 16.49
C MET A 187 -4.11 8.37 17.56
N ILE A 188 -3.06 7.61 17.30
CA ILE A 188 -2.55 6.58 18.22
C ILE A 188 -1.43 7.17 19.07
N THR A 189 -1.68 7.29 20.36
CA THR A 189 -0.74 7.77 21.37
C THR A 189 -0.22 6.61 22.23
N ALA A 190 0.72 6.86 23.16
CA ALA A 190 1.28 5.84 24.07
C ALA A 190 0.22 5.02 24.81
N GLU A 191 -0.93 5.63 25.14
CA GLU A 191 -2.02 4.94 25.87
C GLU A 191 -2.73 3.85 25.05
N TYR A 192 -2.48 3.76 23.74
CA TYR A 192 -2.98 2.69 22.87
C TYR A 192 -1.97 1.56 22.68
N VAL A 193 -0.74 1.71 23.15
CA VAL A 193 0.37 0.81 22.83
C VAL A 193 0.73 -0.04 24.06
N LYS A 194 0.97 -1.33 23.84
CA LYS A 194 1.56 -2.23 24.82
C LYS A 194 3.04 -1.89 24.99
N GLU A 195 3.52 -1.84 26.21
CA GLU A 195 4.96 -1.65 26.47
C GLU A 195 5.79 -2.74 25.75
N GLY A 196 6.81 -2.32 25.05
CA GLY A 196 7.67 -3.20 24.26
C GLY A 196 7.09 -3.69 22.93
N ALA A 197 5.91 -3.23 22.52
CA ALA A 197 5.33 -3.59 21.23
C ALA A 197 6.16 -3.05 20.05
N VAL A 198 6.01 -3.69 18.89
CA VAL A 198 6.48 -3.17 17.60
C VAL A 198 5.34 -2.39 16.97
N VAL A 199 5.60 -1.14 16.56
CA VAL A 199 4.59 -0.25 15.99
C VAL A 199 4.93 0.09 14.54
N ILE A 200 4.02 -0.19 13.63
CA ILE A 200 4.14 0.13 12.21
C ILE A 200 3.10 1.20 11.85
N ASP A 201 3.58 2.40 11.59
CA ASP A 201 2.77 3.52 11.15
C ASP A 201 2.72 3.57 9.60
N VAL A 202 1.55 3.31 9.05
CA VAL A 202 1.29 3.37 7.60
C VAL A 202 0.77 4.73 7.17
N GLY A 203 0.31 5.54 8.12
CA GLY A 203 -0.22 6.87 7.86
C GLY A 203 0.80 7.80 7.22
N ILE A 204 0.32 8.67 6.35
CA ILE A 204 1.12 9.77 5.80
C ILE A 204 0.22 10.99 5.62
N HIS A 205 0.53 12.05 6.36
CA HIS A 205 -0.22 13.30 6.37
C HIS A 205 0.72 14.48 6.35
N ARG A 206 0.18 15.67 6.07
CA ARG A 206 0.85 16.93 6.35
C ARG A 206 0.18 17.59 7.55
N ASN A 207 0.98 17.96 8.52
CA ASN A 207 0.52 18.75 9.67
C ASN A 207 0.36 20.23 9.29
N GLU A 208 -0.07 21.06 10.24
CA GLU A 208 -0.27 22.51 10.07
C GLU A 208 1.02 23.25 9.64
N GLU A 209 2.19 22.72 10.00
CA GLU A 209 3.51 23.24 9.60
C GLU A 209 3.98 22.68 8.24
N ASN A 210 3.11 21.99 7.51
CA ASN A 210 3.43 21.33 6.23
C ASN A 210 4.50 20.21 6.33
N LYS A 211 4.79 19.72 7.55
CA LYS A 211 5.68 18.58 7.80
C LYS A 211 4.91 17.27 7.68
N LEU A 212 5.59 16.22 7.22
CA LEU A 212 5.01 14.89 7.16
C LEU A 212 4.88 14.29 8.57
N CYS A 213 3.75 13.67 8.84
CA CYS A 213 3.47 12.89 10.04
C CYS A 213 2.61 11.67 9.70
N GLY A 214 2.55 10.72 10.60
CA GLY A 214 1.76 9.51 10.46
C GLY A 214 0.45 9.53 11.25
N ASP A 215 -0.15 8.34 11.36
CA ASP A 215 -1.33 8.08 12.20
C ASP A 215 -0.96 7.92 13.68
N VAL A 216 0.32 7.68 13.97
CA VAL A 216 0.86 7.50 15.34
C VAL A 216 1.52 8.79 15.81
N ASP A 217 1.28 9.15 17.05
CA ASP A 217 2.02 10.22 17.72
C ASP A 217 3.41 9.70 18.14
N PHE A 218 4.37 9.83 17.21
CA PHE A 218 5.70 9.25 17.30
C PHE A 218 6.40 9.57 18.62
N ASP A 219 6.39 10.85 19.01
CA ASP A 219 7.09 11.32 20.20
C ASP A 219 6.57 10.70 21.50
N SER A 220 5.26 10.41 21.54
CA SER A 220 4.65 9.78 22.72
C SER A 220 4.84 8.26 22.73
N VAL A 221 4.91 7.62 21.56
CA VAL A 221 4.92 6.15 21.41
C VAL A 221 6.33 5.59 21.41
N GLU A 222 7.32 6.28 20.84
CA GLU A 222 8.71 5.82 20.76
C GLU A 222 9.27 5.36 22.12
N PRO A 223 9.06 6.10 23.26
CA PRO A 223 9.61 5.68 24.56
C PRO A 223 9.02 4.39 25.13
N VAL A 224 7.84 3.95 24.67
CA VAL A 224 7.12 2.79 25.22
C VAL A 224 7.18 1.55 24.33
N CYS A 225 7.58 1.67 23.08
CA CYS A 225 7.68 0.57 22.13
C CYS A 225 9.11 0.03 21.98
N SER A 226 9.26 -1.19 21.47
CA SER A 226 10.58 -1.76 21.16
C SER A 226 11.12 -1.33 19.79
N ALA A 227 10.20 -1.02 18.88
CA ALA A 227 10.52 -0.50 17.55
C ALA A 227 9.30 0.25 17.00
N ILE A 228 9.57 1.31 16.24
CA ILE A 228 8.54 2.10 15.55
C ILE A 228 9.06 2.56 14.19
N THR A 229 8.20 2.56 13.17
CA THR A 229 8.55 3.14 11.88
C THR A 229 8.42 4.67 11.91
N PRO A 230 9.43 5.43 11.43
CA PRO A 230 9.31 6.87 11.32
C PRO A 230 8.41 7.29 10.13
N VAL A 231 7.84 8.46 10.19
CA VAL A 231 7.17 9.12 9.07
C VAL A 231 7.73 10.52 8.89
N PRO A 232 8.45 10.82 7.80
CA PRO A 232 8.77 9.96 6.65
C PRO A 232 9.91 8.96 6.89
N GLY A 233 10.09 8.02 5.93
CA GLY A 233 11.26 7.14 5.89
C GLY A 233 11.01 5.70 6.33
N GLY A 234 9.82 5.39 6.87
CA GLY A 234 9.42 4.03 7.26
C GLY A 234 8.78 3.23 6.12
N VAL A 235 7.45 3.10 6.16
CA VAL A 235 6.66 2.26 5.23
C VAL A 235 6.68 2.78 3.79
N GLY A 236 6.65 4.10 3.58
CA GLY A 236 6.56 4.70 2.24
C GLY A 236 7.61 4.22 1.24
N PRO A 237 8.92 4.25 1.55
CA PRO A 237 9.97 3.73 0.67
C PRO A 237 9.79 2.24 0.35
N MET A 238 9.31 1.44 1.30
CA MET A 238 9.07 0.01 1.09
C MET A 238 7.91 -0.26 0.14
N THR A 239 6.87 0.57 0.17
CA THR A 239 5.78 0.48 -0.81
C THR A 239 6.31 0.62 -2.24
N ILE A 240 7.23 1.56 -2.47
CA ILE A 240 7.85 1.76 -3.78
C ILE A 240 8.73 0.56 -4.15
N ALA A 241 9.51 0.05 -3.21
CA ALA A 241 10.35 -1.14 -3.45
C ALA A 241 9.50 -2.36 -3.83
N MET A 242 8.38 -2.57 -3.14
CA MET A 242 7.46 -3.68 -3.46
C MET A 242 6.74 -3.49 -4.80
N LEU A 243 6.46 -2.26 -5.21
CA LEU A 243 5.95 -1.97 -6.54
C LEU A 243 6.97 -2.40 -7.62
N MET A 244 8.26 -2.08 -7.44
CA MET A 244 9.31 -2.53 -8.37
C MET A 244 9.39 -4.06 -8.41
N ASN A 245 9.28 -4.72 -7.26
CA ASN A 245 9.22 -6.18 -7.17
C ASN A 245 8.02 -6.75 -7.95
N ASN A 246 6.83 -6.21 -7.76
CA ASN A 246 5.64 -6.64 -8.49
C ASN A 246 5.78 -6.42 -10.00
N CYS A 247 6.44 -5.34 -10.44
CA CYS A 247 6.74 -5.12 -11.85
C CYS A 247 7.68 -6.21 -12.42
N LEU A 248 8.65 -6.65 -11.64
CA LEU A 248 9.53 -7.76 -12.05
C LEU A 248 8.77 -9.08 -12.09
N GLU A 249 7.95 -9.38 -11.09
CA GLU A 249 7.12 -10.58 -11.03
C GLU A 249 6.12 -10.63 -12.21
N SER A 250 5.58 -9.48 -12.63
CA SER A 250 4.63 -9.42 -13.75
C SER A 250 5.20 -9.96 -15.05
N VAL A 251 6.49 -9.72 -15.33
CA VAL A 251 7.18 -10.27 -16.50
C VAL A 251 7.19 -11.80 -16.46
N SER A 252 7.53 -12.36 -15.30
CA SER A 252 7.57 -13.82 -15.12
C SER A 252 6.19 -14.46 -15.25
N LEU A 253 5.15 -13.82 -14.67
CA LEU A 253 3.78 -14.33 -14.73
C LEU A 253 3.19 -14.26 -16.15
N GLN A 254 3.54 -13.24 -16.92
CA GLN A 254 3.09 -13.11 -18.31
C GLN A 254 3.82 -14.09 -19.24
N ALA A 255 5.11 -14.36 -19.02
CA ALA A 255 5.89 -15.30 -19.80
C ALA A 255 5.45 -16.77 -19.66
N VAL A 256 4.84 -17.14 -18.54
CA VAL A 256 4.37 -18.53 -18.30
C VAL A 256 3.01 -18.80 -18.97
N ARG A 257 2.26 -17.76 -19.35
CA ARG A 257 0.88 -17.89 -19.88
C ARG A 257 0.77 -17.50 -21.36
N GLY A 258 1.83 -17.05 -21.99
CA GLY A 258 1.95 -16.81 -23.44
C GLY A 258 2.74 -17.93 -24.10
#